data_5f2bd3d174202e007ef7cdcefe4a836f
#
_entry.id   5f2bd3d174202e007ef7cdcefe4a836f
#
_cell.length_a   1.000
_cell.length_b   1.000
_cell.length_c   1.000
_cell.angle_alpha   90.00
_cell.angle_beta   90.00
_cell.angle_gamma   90.00
#
_symmetry.space_group_name_H-M   'P 1'
#
loop_
_entity.id
_entity.type
_entity.pdbx_description
1 polymer ?
#
loop_
_entity_poly.entity_id
_entity_poly.type
_entity_poly.pdbx_seq_one_letter_code
_entity_poly.pdbx_strand_id
1 'polypeptide(L)'
;MKFIGKRGRLVIALTLGLLLQGCASPTTKSSAGGPDVKAAYQQHVNLAKQYIGLKNRELARIHLSKAERFQNAVDKARLSELYNGYALLYQSELEMELAEKYYRKALVSDATDSVARYNFSSFLYNQERFEEALEQIVLVSEDLDYRRRPQAFYITGLVQIRLGDAVGALKSFERATQLAAQFALPYLEIAKIYFDQKNDELAKQSVLHYIGLAGETAEGLWLLVQTELRLGNSQAVLEKGTKLKILFPGSDEVVKYEGLLK
;
A
#
# COMPACT_ATOMS: atom_id res chain seq x y z
N MET A 1 -54.96 65.48 24.71
CA MET A 1 -56.40 65.14 24.72
C MET A 1 -56.50 63.67 24.97
N LYS A 2 -56.84 63.21 26.22
CA LYS A 2 -58.19 62.74 26.61
C LYS A 2 -58.66 61.56 25.72
N PHE A 3 -59.01 60.36 26.14
CA PHE A 3 -59.71 59.81 27.34
C PHE A 3 -59.47 58.30 27.37
N ILE A 4 -59.10 57.61 28.47
CA ILE A 4 -59.83 56.95 29.56
C ILE A 4 -61.02 56.03 29.11
N GLY A 5 -60.97 54.77 29.54
CA GLY A 5 -62.11 53.88 29.68
C GLY A 5 -61.66 52.43 29.86
N LYS A 6 -61.50 51.98 31.00
CA LYS A 6 -62.25 51.32 32.09
C LYS A 6 -62.76 49.90 31.76
N ARG A 7 -62.16 48.96 32.49
CA ARG A 7 -62.76 47.85 33.30
C ARG A 7 -63.62 46.79 32.62
N GLY A 8 -63.19 45.55 32.81
CA GLY A 8 -64.03 44.38 32.81
C GLY A 8 -63.26 43.18 33.30
N ARG A 9 -63.30 42.91 34.62
CA ARG A 9 -62.85 41.67 35.24
C ARG A 9 -63.88 40.60 34.90
N LEU A 10 -63.45 39.52 34.22
CA LEU A 10 -64.18 38.26 34.17
C LEU A 10 -63.30 37.18 34.72
N VAL A 11 -63.69 36.72 35.92
CA VAL A 11 -63.07 35.54 36.58
C VAL A 11 -63.82 34.34 35.98
N ILE A 12 -63.09 33.54 35.25
CA ILE A 12 -63.59 32.22 34.87
C ILE A 12 -62.60 31.22 35.49
N ALA A 13 -63.09 30.57 36.53
CA ALA A 13 -62.48 29.39 37.09
C ALA A 13 -62.59 28.23 36.04
N LEU A 14 -61.50 27.77 35.51
CA LEU A 14 -61.48 26.57 34.72
C LEU A 14 -60.68 25.51 35.44
N THR A 15 -61.39 24.47 35.74
CA THR A 15 -60.98 23.22 36.35
C THR A 15 -59.77 22.58 35.68
N LEU A 16 -58.78 22.30 36.53
CA LEU A 16 -57.54 21.60 36.20
C LEU A 16 -57.87 20.10 35.98
N GLY A 17 -58.07 19.74 34.73
CA GLY A 17 -58.13 18.34 34.29
C GLY A 17 -56.70 17.84 34.00
N LEU A 18 -56.10 17.11 34.93
CA LEU A 18 -54.89 16.33 34.70
C LEU A 18 -55.14 15.21 33.71
N LEU A 19 -54.84 15.45 32.44
CA LEU A 19 -54.65 14.38 31.48
C LEU A 19 -53.18 13.91 31.60
N LEU A 20 -52.99 12.85 32.36
CA LEU A 20 -51.78 12.04 32.31
C LEU A 20 -51.75 11.31 30.93
N GLN A 21 -51.25 11.99 29.90
CA GLN A 21 -50.81 11.32 28.70
C GLN A 21 -49.48 10.64 29.02
N GLY A 22 -49.53 9.35 29.32
CA GLY A 22 -48.36 8.52 29.39
C GLY A 22 -47.63 8.56 28.03
N CYS A 23 -46.47 9.19 28.01
CA CYS A 23 -45.50 8.99 26.93
C CYS A 23 -45.12 7.48 26.91
N ALA A 24 -45.82 6.71 26.12
CA ALA A 24 -45.30 5.40 25.69
C ALA A 24 -44.08 5.70 24.81
N SER A 25 -42.91 5.78 25.42
CA SER A 25 -41.66 5.69 24.71
C SER A 25 -41.72 4.37 23.92
N PRO A 26 -41.46 4.42 22.60
CA PRO A 26 -41.31 3.15 21.88
C PRO A 26 -40.12 2.44 22.53
N THR A 27 -40.39 1.35 23.21
CA THR A 27 -39.37 0.38 23.58
C THR A 27 -38.73 -0.10 22.30
N THR A 28 -37.74 0.64 21.80
CA THR A 28 -36.73 0.04 20.97
C THR A 28 -36.22 -1.14 21.77
N LYS A 29 -36.62 -2.35 21.37
CA LYS A 29 -35.93 -3.56 21.76
C LYS A 29 -34.47 -3.34 21.35
N SER A 30 -33.67 -2.80 22.24
CA SER A 30 -32.26 -2.97 22.20
C SER A 30 -32.09 -4.48 22.22
N SER A 31 -31.84 -5.05 21.05
CA SER A 31 -31.24 -6.37 21.00
C SER A 31 -29.97 -6.20 21.80
N ALA A 32 -29.97 -6.71 23.02
CA ALA A 32 -28.79 -6.90 23.84
C ALA A 32 -27.96 -8.00 23.13
N GLY A 33 -27.49 -7.69 21.90
CA GLY A 33 -26.41 -8.39 21.27
C GLY A 33 -25.18 -8.04 22.07
N GLY A 34 -24.54 -9.02 22.66
CA GLY A 34 -23.20 -8.84 23.22
C GLY A 34 -22.30 -8.17 22.20
N PRO A 35 -21.15 -7.61 22.63
CA PRO A 35 -20.26 -6.88 21.73
C PRO A 35 -20.05 -7.69 20.46
N ASP A 36 -20.22 -7.05 19.29
CA ASP A 36 -20.00 -7.74 18.00
C ASP A 36 -18.52 -8.16 17.95
N VAL A 37 -18.30 -9.42 18.29
CA VAL A 37 -16.97 -10.02 18.40
C VAL A 37 -16.21 -9.91 17.09
N LYS A 38 -16.93 -10.01 15.95
CA LYS A 38 -16.32 -9.88 14.62
C LYS A 38 -15.89 -8.44 14.34
N ALA A 39 -16.71 -7.46 14.75
CA ALA A 39 -16.34 -6.05 14.63
C ALA A 39 -15.17 -5.70 15.54
N ALA A 40 -15.16 -6.18 16.78
CA ALA A 40 -14.03 -5.97 17.72
C ALA A 40 -12.74 -6.61 17.18
N TYR A 41 -12.83 -7.82 16.66
CA TYR A 41 -11.71 -8.50 15.99
C TYR A 41 -11.15 -7.63 14.86
N GLN A 42 -12.02 -7.24 13.91
CA GLN A 42 -11.60 -6.49 12.74
C GLN A 42 -11.00 -5.13 13.11
N GLN A 43 -11.57 -4.46 14.11
CA GLN A 43 -11.00 -3.20 14.63
C GLN A 43 -9.57 -3.41 15.13
N HIS A 44 -9.31 -4.47 15.89
CA HIS A 44 -7.98 -4.73 16.42
C HIS A 44 -6.99 -5.11 15.31
N VAL A 45 -7.36 -5.91 14.32
CA VAL A 45 -6.52 -6.22 13.17
C VAL A 45 -6.18 -4.94 12.38
N ASN A 46 -7.16 -4.08 12.14
CA ASN A 46 -6.94 -2.82 11.42
C ASN A 46 -5.99 -1.87 12.19
N LEU A 47 -6.19 -1.73 13.50
CA LEU A 47 -5.29 -0.93 14.35
C LEU A 47 -3.86 -1.50 14.35
N ALA A 48 -3.71 -2.82 14.42
CA ALA A 48 -2.40 -3.44 14.33
C ALA A 48 -1.70 -3.12 13.01
N LYS A 49 -2.40 -3.24 11.87
CA LYS A 49 -1.86 -2.88 10.55
C LYS A 49 -1.41 -1.40 10.50
N GLN A 50 -2.20 -0.49 11.08
CA GLN A 50 -1.83 0.93 11.17
C GLN A 50 -0.57 1.14 12.00
N TYR A 51 -0.46 0.51 13.19
CA TYR A 51 0.69 0.64 14.06
C TYR A 51 1.96 0.00 13.46
N ILE A 52 1.83 -1.08 12.68
CA ILE A 52 2.95 -1.64 11.89
C ILE A 52 3.44 -0.58 10.89
N GLY A 53 2.54 0.05 10.15
CA GLY A 53 2.88 1.13 9.21
C GLY A 53 3.55 2.34 9.88
N LEU A 54 3.16 2.66 11.12
CA LEU A 54 3.77 3.71 11.95
C LEU A 54 5.05 3.25 12.68
N LYS A 55 5.51 2.02 12.45
CA LYS A 55 6.67 1.39 13.12
C LYS A 55 6.52 1.29 14.65
N ASN A 56 5.30 1.38 15.17
CA ASN A 56 4.99 1.18 16.59
C ASN A 56 4.69 -0.30 16.86
N ARG A 57 5.77 -1.08 17.06
CA ARG A 57 5.72 -2.54 17.24
C ARG A 57 4.96 -2.96 18.50
N GLU A 58 5.08 -2.18 19.57
CA GLU A 58 4.43 -2.48 20.86
C GLU A 58 2.89 -2.41 20.73
N LEU A 59 2.36 -1.30 20.20
CA LEU A 59 0.93 -1.17 20.00
C LEU A 59 0.40 -2.16 18.96
N ALA A 60 1.17 -2.43 17.90
CA ALA A 60 0.82 -3.47 16.94
C ALA A 60 0.65 -4.83 17.62
N ARG A 61 1.60 -5.25 18.46
CA ARG A 61 1.55 -6.50 19.22
C ARG A 61 0.35 -6.55 20.18
N ILE A 62 0.08 -5.47 20.90
CA ILE A 62 -1.08 -5.38 21.79
C ILE A 62 -2.37 -5.62 21.02
N HIS A 63 -2.52 -5.00 19.86
CA HIS A 63 -3.74 -5.13 19.06
C HIS A 63 -3.87 -6.50 18.40
N LEU A 64 -2.79 -7.10 17.89
CA LEU A 64 -2.81 -8.48 17.40
C LEU A 64 -3.21 -9.47 18.51
N SER A 65 -2.62 -9.35 19.71
CA SER A 65 -2.98 -10.18 20.85
C SER A 65 -4.44 -10.01 21.28
N LYS A 66 -5.00 -8.79 21.19
CA LYS A 66 -6.43 -8.57 21.45
C LYS A 66 -7.30 -9.24 20.38
N ALA A 67 -6.93 -9.16 19.11
CA ALA A 67 -7.64 -9.84 18.02
C ALA A 67 -7.59 -11.36 18.19
N GLU A 68 -6.44 -11.92 18.56
CA GLU A 68 -6.23 -13.36 18.75
C GLU A 68 -7.18 -13.97 19.78
N ARG A 69 -7.61 -13.21 20.80
CA ARG A 69 -8.60 -13.69 21.77
C ARG A 69 -9.94 -14.06 21.15
N PHE A 70 -10.23 -13.52 19.98
CA PHE A 70 -11.45 -13.76 19.23
C PHE A 70 -11.28 -14.74 18.05
N GLN A 71 -10.11 -15.35 17.88
CA GLN A 71 -9.80 -16.17 16.71
C GLN A 71 -10.79 -17.33 16.47
N ASN A 72 -11.37 -17.90 17.53
CA ASN A 72 -12.33 -18.99 17.41
C ASN A 72 -13.73 -18.54 16.96
N ALA A 73 -13.98 -17.24 16.90
CA ALA A 73 -15.26 -16.66 16.53
C ALA A 73 -15.26 -16.10 15.08
N VAL A 74 -14.17 -16.26 14.36
CA VAL A 74 -13.98 -15.72 13.02
C VAL A 74 -13.71 -16.82 12.00
N ASP A 75 -13.95 -16.49 10.73
CA ASP A 75 -13.71 -17.40 9.62
C ASP A 75 -12.21 -17.48 9.23
N LYS A 76 -11.90 -18.39 8.31
CA LYS A 76 -10.51 -18.64 7.86
C LYS A 76 -9.87 -17.43 7.20
N ALA A 77 -10.64 -16.65 6.44
CA ALA A 77 -10.13 -15.44 5.78
C ALA A 77 -9.66 -14.41 6.82
N ARG A 78 -10.45 -14.19 7.88
CA ARG A 78 -10.04 -13.32 8.99
C ARG A 78 -8.84 -13.84 9.75
N LEU A 79 -8.74 -15.17 9.95
CA LEU A 79 -7.54 -15.77 10.54
C LEU A 79 -6.29 -15.53 9.69
N SER A 80 -6.41 -15.59 8.36
CA SER A 80 -5.32 -15.24 7.45
C SER A 80 -4.86 -13.80 7.68
N GLU A 81 -5.79 -12.85 7.80
CA GLU A 81 -5.44 -11.45 8.08
C GLU A 81 -4.69 -11.26 9.40
N LEU A 82 -5.09 -11.98 10.45
CA LEU A 82 -4.40 -11.94 11.75
C LEU A 82 -2.97 -12.47 11.64
N TYR A 83 -2.81 -13.64 11.01
CA TYR A 83 -1.49 -14.24 10.86
C TYR A 83 -0.58 -13.43 9.94
N ASN A 84 -1.12 -12.84 8.87
CA ASN A 84 -0.39 -11.88 8.05
C ASN A 84 0.04 -10.64 8.87
N GLY A 85 -0.80 -10.15 9.78
CA GLY A 85 -0.44 -9.08 10.72
C GLY A 85 0.74 -9.46 11.63
N TYR A 86 0.72 -10.66 12.21
CA TYR A 86 1.85 -11.17 12.99
C TYR A 86 3.12 -11.34 12.16
N ALA A 87 3.00 -11.83 10.93
CA ALA A 87 4.14 -11.97 10.02
C ALA A 87 4.82 -10.61 9.76
N LEU A 88 4.04 -9.59 9.43
CA LEU A 88 4.54 -8.22 9.24
C LEU A 88 5.18 -7.64 10.51
N LEU A 89 4.60 -7.90 11.68
CA LEU A 89 5.18 -7.47 12.96
C LEU A 89 6.55 -8.13 13.18
N TYR A 90 6.65 -9.44 13.09
CA TYR A 90 7.90 -10.17 13.27
C TYR A 90 8.95 -9.78 12.22
N GLN A 91 8.54 -9.59 10.97
CA GLN A 91 9.44 -9.05 9.94
C GLN A 91 10.00 -7.67 10.34
N SER A 92 9.17 -6.80 10.91
CA SER A 92 9.61 -5.48 11.38
C SER A 92 10.56 -5.55 12.59
N GLU A 93 10.51 -6.64 13.33
CA GLU A 93 11.37 -6.94 14.49
C GLU A 93 12.65 -7.69 14.10
N LEU A 94 12.80 -8.00 12.79
CA LEU A 94 13.89 -8.80 12.24
C LEU A 94 13.89 -10.27 12.70
N GLU A 95 12.74 -10.75 13.19
CA GLU A 95 12.49 -12.16 13.58
C GLU A 95 12.02 -12.95 12.35
N MET A 96 12.95 -13.21 11.41
CA MET A 96 12.61 -13.70 10.06
C MET A 96 11.97 -15.09 10.06
N GLU A 97 12.42 -15.99 10.93
CA GLU A 97 11.86 -17.35 11.05
C GLU A 97 10.39 -17.31 11.55
N LEU A 98 10.12 -16.45 12.53
CA LEU A 98 8.76 -16.24 13.01
C LEU A 98 7.89 -15.57 11.94
N ALA A 99 8.42 -14.58 11.22
CA ALA A 99 7.71 -13.93 10.12
C ALA A 99 7.29 -14.97 9.07
N GLU A 100 8.20 -15.81 8.60
CA GLU A 100 7.89 -16.86 7.62
C GLU A 100 6.86 -17.86 8.16
N LYS A 101 7.02 -18.32 9.40
CA LYS A 101 6.05 -19.22 10.04
C LYS A 101 4.64 -18.64 10.00
N TYR A 102 4.50 -17.34 10.28
CA TYR A 102 3.20 -16.70 10.29
C TYR A 102 2.67 -16.38 8.89
N TYR A 103 3.50 -16.09 7.90
CA TYR A 103 3.08 -16.02 6.49
C TYR A 103 2.51 -17.37 6.02
N ARG A 104 3.22 -18.47 6.31
CA ARG A 104 2.73 -19.82 5.98
C ARG A 104 1.42 -20.15 6.69
N LYS A 105 1.27 -19.79 7.98
CA LYS A 105 0.00 -19.94 8.70
C LYS A 105 -1.13 -19.15 8.05
N ALA A 106 -0.89 -17.93 7.57
CA ALA A 106 -1.88 -17.15 6.87
C ALA A 106 -2.39 -17.88 5.63
N LEU A 107 -1.47 -18.37 4.78
CA LEU A 107 -1.83 -19.08 3.55
C LEU A 107 -2.43 -20.47 3.79
N VAL A 108 -2.12 -21.12 4.91
CA VAL A 108 -2.80 -22.36 5.35
C VAL A 108 -4.24 -22.06 5.78
N SER A 109 -4.47 -20.90 6.42
CA SER A 109 -5.82 -20.48 6.82
C SER A 109 -6.68 -20.08 5.63
N ASP A 110 -6.10 -19.33 4.71
CA ASP A 110 -6.77 -18.93 3.46
C ASP A 110 -5.75 -18.90 2.31
N ALA A 111 -5.78 -19.93 1.48
CA ALA A 111 -4.89 -20.03 0.33
C ALA A 111 -5.22 -19.00 -0.78
N THR A 112 -6.36 -18.31 -0.70
CA THR A 112 -6.79 -17.29 -1.67
C THR A 112 -6.50 -15.86 -1.21
N ASP A 113 -5.91 -15.67 -0.01
CA ASP A 113 -5.55 -14.35 0.50
C ASP A 113 -4.38 -13.76 -0.31
N SER A 114 -4.72 -13.01 -1.36
CA SER A 114 -3.73 -12.31 -2.20
C SER A 114 -2.93 -11.25 -1.46
N VAL A 115 -3.45 -10.69 -0.36
CA VAL A 115 -2.70 -9.72 0.46
C VAL A 115 -1.59 -10.42 1.24
N ALA A 116 -1.91 -11.53 1.91
CA ALA A 116 -0.92 -12.32 2.62
C ALA A 116 0.14 -12.89 1.66
N ARG A 117 -0.30 -13.39 0.51
CA ARG A 117 0.57 -13.92 -0.54
C ARG A 117 1.51 -12.86 -1.13
N TYR A 118 1.01 -11.66 -1.41
CA TYR A 118 1.82 -10.53 -1.84
C TYR A 118 2.92 -10.17 -0.82
N ASN A 119 2.53 -10.08 0.46
CA ASN A 119 3.48 -9.75 1.51
C ASN A 119 4.53 -10.87 1.69
N PHE A 120 4.10 -12.13 1.62
CA PHE A 120 5.01 -13.26 1.70
C PHE A 120 5.99 -13.32 0.54
N SER A 121 5.53 -13.06 -0.70
CA SER A 121 6.43 -13.00 -1.85
C SER A 121 7.47 -11.88 -1.72
N SER A 122 7.05 -10.71 -1.22
CA SER A 122 7.96 -9.59 -0.96
C SER A 122 8.97 -9.93 0.16
N PHE A 123 8.54 -10.65 1.17
CA PHE A 123 9.42 -11.18 2.22
C PHE A 123 10.46 -12.15 1.62
N LEU A 124 10.02 -13.12 0.82
CA LEU A 124 10.91 -14.09 0.15
C LEU A 124 11.90 -13.41 -0.80
N TYR A 125 11.46 -12.42 -1.55
CA TYR A 125 12.33 -11.59 -2.40
C TYR A 125 13.46 -10.94 -1.59
N ASN A 126 13.12 -10.35 -0.44
CA ASN A 126 14.11 -9.72 0.45
C ASN A 126 15.05 -10.73 1.13
N GLN A 127 14.65 -12.01 1.21
CA GLN A 127 15.50 -13.12 1.64
C GLN A 127 16.27 -13.77 0.49
N GLU A 128 16.26 -13.17 -0.70
CA GLU A 128 16.89 -13.66 -1.93
C GLU A 128 16.41 -15.06 -2.40
N ARG A 129 15.22 -15.47 -1.95
CA ARG A 129 14.54 -16.72 -2.32
C ARG A 129 13.62 -16.47 -3.52
N PHE A 130 14.24 -16.20 -4.67
CA PHE A 130 13.52 -15.65 -5.83
C PHE A 130 12.55 -16.64 -6.46
N GLU A 131 12.90 -17.92 -6.54
CA GLU A 131 12.01 -18.95 -7.08
C GLU A 131 10.73 -19.06 -6.26
N GLU A 132 10.85 -19.14 -4.95
CA GLU A 132 9.69 -19.20 -4.06
C GLU A 132 8.88 -17.89 -4.10
N ALA A 133 9.56 -16.75 -4.21
CA ALA A 133 8.89 -15.46 -4.38
C ALA A 133 8.06 -15.43 -5.67
N LEU A 134 8.60 -15.96 -6.77
CA LEU A 134 7.91 -16.03 -8.06
C LEU A 134 6.65 -16.89 -7.97
N GLU A 135 6.75 -18.08 -7.37
CA GLU A 135 5.60 -18.96 -7.15
C GLU A 135 4.44 -18.26 -6.43
N GLN A 136 4.77 -17.42 -5.43
CA GLN A 136 3.74 -16.70 -4.67
C GLN A 136 3.17 -15.52 -5.47
N ILE A 137 4.02 -14.71 -6.11
CA ILE A 137 3.57 -13.44 -6.70
C ILE A 137 2.80 -13.63 -8.01
N VAL A 138 3.08 -14.67 -8.78
CA VAL A 138 2.34 -14.98 -10.00
C VAL A 138 0.86 -15.19 -9.70
N LEU A 139 0.53 -15.95 -8.65
CA LEU A 139 -0.85 -16.18 -8.23
C LEU A 139 -1.58 -14.88 -7.85
N VAL A 140 -0.85 -13.91 -7.27
CA VAL A 140 -1.42 -12.58 -6.96
C VAL A 140 -1.66 -11.75 -8.21
N SER A 141 -0.74 -11.81 -9.18
CA SER A 141 -0.88 -11.06 -10.43
C SER A 141 -2.02 -11.59 -11.32
N GLU A 142 -2.40 -12.85 -11.17
CA GLU A 142 -3.51 -13.50 -11.85
C GLU A 142 -4.87 -13.22 -11.18
N ASP A 143 -4.91 -12.88 -9.89
CA ASP A 143 -6.13 -12.56 -9.16
C ASP A 143 -6.76 -11.25 -9.66
N LEU A 144 -7.87 -11.37 -10.40
CA LEU A 144 -8.55 -10.22 -11.03
C LEU A 144 -9.17 -9.26 -10.01
N ASP A 145 -9.49 -9.73 -8.83
CA ASP A 145 -10.12 -8.95 -7.75
C ASP A 145 -9.08 -8.23 -6.86
N TYR A 146 -7.80 -8.57 -7.01
CA TYR A 146 -6.74 -7.92 -6.25
C TYR A 146 -6.48 -6.49 -6.74
N ARG A 147 -6.87 -5.51 -5.95
CA ARG A 147 -6.79 -4.09 -6.33
C ARG A 147 -5.38 -3.59 -6.64
N ARG A 148 -4.35 -4.25 -6.09
CA ARG A 148 -2.95 -3.87 -6.29
C ARG A 148 -2.23 -4.75 -7.32
N ARG A 149 -2.96 -5.24 -8.32
CA ARG A 149 -2.37 -6.04 -9.42
C ARG A 149 -1.22 -5.34 -10.14
N PRO A 150 -1.25 -4.01 -10.40
CA PRO A 150 -0.09 -3.35 -10.98
C PRO A 150 1.18 -3.53 -10.14
N GLN A 151 1.07 -3.44 -8.81
CA GLN A 151 2.19 -3.68 -7.91
C GLN A 151 2.61 -5.15 -7.89
N ALA A 152 1.67 -6.09 -8.00
CA ALA A 152 2.00 -7.51 -8.11
C ALA A 152 2.81 -7.79 -9.38
N PHE A 153 2.38 -7.27 -10.54
CA PHE A 153 3.16 -7.38 -11.78
C PHE A 153 4.53 -6.71 -11.68
N TYR A 154 4.63 -5.58 -10.99
CA TYR A 154 5.93 -4.93 -10.74
C TYR A 154 6.86 -5.84 -9.92
N ILE A 155 6.39 -6.42 -8.82
CA ILE A 155 7.19 -7.38 -8.03
C ILE A 155 7.54 -8.62 -8.85
N THR A 156 6.60 -9.14 -9.65
CA THR A 156 6.87 -10.26 -10.56
C THR A 156 8.05 -9.93 -11.47
N GLY A 157 8.05 -8.74 -12.09
CA GLY A 157 9.14 -8.28 -12.94
C GLY A 157 10.48 -8.18 -12.19
N LEU A 158 10.47 -7.63 -10.96
CA LEU A 158 11.68 -7.55 -10.14
C LEU A 158 12.25 -8.94 -9.83
N VAL A 159 11.39 -9.89 -9.45
CA VAL A 159 11.81 -11.28 -9.19
C VAL A 159 12.41 -11.91 -10.47
N GLN A 160 11.75 -11.71 -11.62
CA GLN A 160 12.22 -12.22 -12.91
C GLN A 160 13.59 -11.67 -13.32
N ILE A 161 13.86 -10.37 -13.05
CA ILE A 161 15.20 -9.79 -13.23
C ILE A 161 16.24 -10.54 -12.40
N ARG A 162 15.92 -10.82 -11.13
CA ARG A 162 16.87 -11.54 -10.23
C ARG A 162 17.11 -12.98 -10.68
N LEU A 163 16.16 -13.59 -11.34
CA LEU A 163 16.24 -14.92 -11.95
C LEU A 163 16.88 -14.91 -13.36
N GLY A 164 17.24 -13.74 -13.89
CA GLY A 164 17.83 -13.61 -15.23
C GLY A 164 16.81 -13.65 -16.38
N ASP A 165 15.51 -13.66 -16.10
CA ASP A 165 14.44 -13.62 -17.09
C ASP A 165 14.06 -12.17 -17.46
N ALA A 166 14.94 -11.49 -18.19
CA ALA A 166 14.70 -10.12 -18.65
C ALA A 166 13.49 -10.00 -19.59
N VAL A 167 13.17 -11.05 -20.36
CA VAL A 167 12.03 -11.05 -21.29
C VAL A 167 10.71 -11.14 -20.52
N GLY A 168 10.62 -12.03 -19.54
CA GLY A 168 9.48 -12.12 -18.65
C GLY A 168 9.29 -10.83 -17.83
N ALA A 169 10.38 -10.29 -17.30
CA ALA A 169 10.37 -9.06 -16.54
C ALA A 169 9.81 -7.87 -17.35
N LEU A 170 10.25 -7.71 -18.60
CA LEU A 170 9.74 -6.65 -19.48
C LEU A 170 8.22 -6.77 -19.65
N LYS A 171 7.71 -7.97 -19.94
CA LYS A 171 6.26 -8.23 -20.05
C LYS A 171 5.50 -7.90 -18.76
N SER A 172 6.09 -8.26 -17.61
CA SER A 172 5.47 -7.99 -16.30
C SER A 172 5.42 -6.49 -16.01
N PHE A 173 6.49 -5.74 -16.26
CA PHE A 173 6.51 -4.29 -16.11
C PHE A 173 5.57 -3.58 -17.08
N GLU A 174 5.54 -4.01 -18.36
CA GLU A 174 4.57 -3.49 -19.33
C GLU A 174 3.13 -3.75 -18.88
N ARG A 175 2.85 -4.92 -18.30
CA ARG A 175 1.52 -5.21 -17.77
C ARG A 175 1.18 -4.32 -16.59
N ALA A 176 2.13 -4.02 -15.71
CA ALA A 176 1.95 -3.08 -14.62
C ALA A 176 1.58 -1.67 -15.14
N THR A 177 2.28 -1.18 -16.18
CA THR A 177 1.99 0.14 -16.78
C THR A 177 0.64 0.18 -17.50
N GLN A 178 0.25 -0.90 -18.18
CA GLN A 178 -1.08 -1.02 -18.82
C GLN A 178 -2.23 -0.95 -17.80
N LEU A 179 -2.04 -1.55 -16.62
CA LEU A 179 -3.04 -1.54 -15.57
C LEU A 179 -3.05 -0.24 -14.77
N ALA A 180 -1.93 0.45 -14.68
CA ALA A 180 -1.78 1.70 -13.96
C ALA A 180 -0.73 2.61 -14.65
N ALA A 181 -1.17 3.39 -15.62
CA ALA A 181 -0.28 4.25 -16.41
C ALA A 181 0.47 5.32 -15.57
N GLN A 182 -0.05 5.66 -14.39
CA GLN A 182 0.60 6.61 -13.47
C GLN A 182 1.57 5.95 -12.48
N PHE A 183 1.76 4.64 -12.57
CA PHE A 183 2.73 3.93 -11.74
C PHE A 183 4.14 4.07 -12.34
N ALA A 184 4.92 4.99 -11.81
CA ALA A 184 6.20 5.40 -12.40
C ALA A 184 7.27 4.29 -12.41
N LEU A 185 7.42 3.54 -11.30
CA LEU A 185 8.54 2.61 -11.12
C LEU A 185 8.72 1.58 -12.25
N PRO A 186 7.68 0.95 -12.80
CA PRO A 186 7.86 0.02 -13.91
C PRO A 186 8.54 0.64 -15.14
N TYR A 187 8.31 1.93 -15.42
CA TYR A 187 8.96 2.60 -16.57
C TYR A 187 10.48 2.75 -16.37
N LEU A 188 10.93 2.94 -15.14
CA LEU A 188 12.37 2.96 -14.84
C LEU A 188 13.01 1.59 -15.09
N GLU A 189 12.35 0.51 -14.66
CA GLU A 189 12.85 -0.85 -14.88
C GLU A 189 12.81 -1.24 -16.37
N ILE A 190 11.77 -0.85 -17.11
CA ILE A 190 11.71 -0.99 -18.57
C ILE A 190 12.87 -0.25 -19.23
N ALA A 191 13.17 0.99 -18.78
CA ALA A 191 14.28 1.77 -19.32
C ALA A 191 15.63 1.08 -19.08
N LYS A 192 15.86 0.50 -17.89
CA LYS A 192 17.06 -0.28 -17.58
C LYS A 192 17.21 -1.49 -18.52
N ILE A 193 16.12 -2.25 -18.70
CA ILE A 193 16.13 -3.42 -19.61
C ILE A 193 16.50 -3.00 -21.03
N TYR A 194 15.86 -1.96 -21.57
CA TYR A 194 16.20 -1.48 -22.92
C TYR A 194 17.61 -0.94 -23.01
N PHE A 195 18.09 -0.26 -21.97
CA PHE A 195 19.47 0.20 -21.90
C PHE A 195 20.45 -0.98 -21.96
N ASP A 196 20.22 -2.04 -21.18
CA ASP A 196 21.08 -3.23 -21.18
C ASP A 196 21.03 -3.97 -22.53
N GLN A 197 19.89 -3.93 -23.21
CA GLN A 197 19.73 -4.46 -24.57
C GLN A 197 20.32 -3.56 -25.67
N LYS A 198 20.93 -2.42 -25.32
CA LYS A 198 21.47 -1.41 -26.25
C LYS A 198 20.41 -0.78 -27.16
N ASN A 199 19.15 -0.81 -26.71
CA ASN A 199 18.06 -0.13 -27.40
C ASN A 199 17.86 1.27 -26.78
N ASP A 200 18.80 2.17 -27.10
CA ASP A 200 18.96 3.44 -26.43
C ASP A 200 17.78 4.40 -26.63
N GLU A 201 17.13 4.34 -27.78
CA GLU A 201 15.95 5.18 -28.04
C GLU A 201 14.76 4.77 -27.16
N LEU A 202 14.47 3.46 -27.02
CA LEU A 202 13.42 3.00 -26.13
C LEU A 202 13.78 3.19 -24.66
N ALA A 203 15.06 3.06 -24.29
CA ALA A 203 15.53 3.38 -22.96
C ALA A 203 15.29 4.86 -22.63
N LYS A 204 15.67 5.77 -23.55
CA LYS A 204 15.43 7.21 -23.41
C LYS A 204 13.95 7.53 -23.25
N GLN A 205 13.11 6.99 -24.12
CA GLN A 205 11.67 7.19 -24.07
C GLN A 205 11.10 6.77 -22.70
N SER A 206 11.50 5.60 -22.22
CA SER A 206 11.00 5.01 -20.96
C SER A 206 11.48 5.79 -19.75
N VAL A 207 12.77 6.21 -19.70
CA VAL A 207 13.27 7.00 -18.57
C VAL A 207 12.69 8.41 -18.54
N LEU A 208 12.44 9.04 -19.70
CA LEU A 208 11.75 10.32 -19.77
C LEU A 208 10.30 10.20 -19.27
N HIS A 209 9.63 9.10 -19.59
CA HIS A 209 8.28 8.84 -19.07
C HIS A 209 8.29 8.68 -17.54
N TYR A 210 9.25 7.90 -17.03
CA TYR A 210 9.47 7.78 -15.58
C TYR A 210 9.66 9.14 -14.92
N ILE A 211 10.57 9.98 -15.43
CA ILE A 211 10.85 11.31 -14.89
C ILE A 211 9.61 12.21 -14.96
N GLY A 212 8.81 12.11 -16.01
CA GLY A 212 7.56 12.85 -16.16
C GLY A 212 6.53 12.51 -15.07
N LEU A 213 6.53 11.28 -14.58
CA LEU A 213 5.60 10.81 -13.53
C LEU A 213 6.14 10.98 -12.11
N ALA A 214 7.39 10.60 -11.88
CA ALA A 214 8.01 10.57 -10.56
C ALA A 214 8.69 11.89 -10.17
N GLY A 215 8.92 12.78 -11.14
CA GLY A 215 9.86 13.87 -11.00
C GLY A 215 11.31 13.40 -11.20
N GLU A 216 12.22 14.32 -11.05
CA GLU A 216 13.65 14.04 -11.20
C GLU A 216 14.19 13.28 -10.00
N THR A 217 14.86 12.18 -10.26
CA THR A 217 15.59 11.37 -9.26
C THR A 217 17.02 11.21 -9.71
N ALA A 218 17.93 10.96 -8.78
CA ALA A 218 19.35 10.73 -9.12
C ALA A 218 19.51 9.58 -10.11
N GLU A 219 18.84 8.46 -9.85
CA GLU A 219 18.86 7.27 -10.70
C GLU A 219 18.29 7.53 -12.10
N GLY A 220 17.13 8.21 -12.18
CA GLY A 220 16.49 8.55 -13.47
C GLY A 220 17.36 9.49 -14.31
N LEU A 221 17.92 10.53 -13.70
CA LEU A 221 18.84 11.46 -14.39
C LEU A 221 20.14 10.76 -14.82
N TRP A 222 20.67 9.88 -13.99
CA TRP A 222 21.89 9.14 -14.33
C TRP A 222 21.64 8.19 -15.50
N LEU A 223 20.55 7.43 -15.50
CA LEU A 223 20.21 6.56 -16.63
C LEU A 223 19.99 7.37 -17.91
N LEU A 224 19.39 8.56 -17.81
CA LEU A 224 19.23 9.45 -18.96
C LEU A 224 20.57 9.96 -19.47
N VAL A 225 21.50 10.36 -18.59
CA VAL A 225 22.87 10.76 -18.95
C VAL A 225 23.60 9.64 -19.71
N GLN A 226 23.54 8.41 -19.19
CA GLN A 226 24.18 7.26 -19.82
C GLN A 226 23.56 6.96 -21.21
N THR A 227 22.25 7.07 -21.31
CA THR A 227 21.53 6.85 -22.56
C THR A 227 21.86 7.91 -23.61
N GLU A 228 21.86 9.19 -23.21
CA GLU A 228 22.24 10.30 -24.12
C GLU A 228 23.71 10.22 -24.55
N LEU A 229 24.59 9.74 -23.66
CA LEU A 229 25.99 9.50 -24.00
C LEU A 229 26.13 8.45 -25.12
N ARG A 230 25.40 7.34 -25.03
CA ARG A 230 25.41 6.30 -26.06
C ARG A 230 24.77 6.74 -27.38
N LEU A 231 23.80 7.64 -27.31
CA LEU A 231 23.17 8.29 -28.48
C LEU A 231 24.04 9.40 -29.10
N GLY A 232 25.19 9.75 -28.47
CA GLY A 232 26.09 10.79 -28.97
C GLY A 232 25.64 12.23 -28.69
N ASN A 233 24.66 12.44 -27.82
CA ASN A 233 24.05 13.73 -27.50
C ASN A 233 24.84 14.48 -26.42
N SER A 234 26.07 14.92 -26.72
CA SER A 234 26.98 15.56 -25.73
C SER A 234 26.35 16.76 -24.99
N GLN A 235 25.52 17.55 -25.67
CA GLN A 235 24.83 18.68 -25.02
C GLN A 235 23.83 18.21 -23.98
N ALA A 236 23.04 17.18 -24.27
CA ALA A 236 22.10 16.59 -23.31
C ALA A 236 22.82 15.96 -22.12
N VAL A 237 23.95 15.31 -22.36
CA VAL A 237 24.81 14.74 -21.30
C VAL A 237 25.24 15.84 -20.31
N LEU A 238 25.73 16.98 -20.82
CA LEU A 238 26.15 18.10 -19.98
C LEU A 238 24.99 18.73 -19.22
N GLU A 239 23.83 18.94 -19.90
CA GLU A 239 22.64 19.52 -19.29
C GLU A 239 22.11 18.62 -18.15
N LYS A 240 21.89 17.34 -18.42
CA LYS A 240 21.33 16.40 -17.45
C LYS A 240 22.31 16.08 -16.32
N GLY A 241 23.60 15.97 -16.64
CA GLY A 241 24.67 15.80 -15.64
C GLY A 241 24.84 17.02 -14.71
N THR A 242 24.76 18.24 -15.26
CA THR A 242 24.74 19.46 -14.44
C THR A 242 23.54 19.49 -13.52
N LYS A 243 22.35 19.10 -14.02
CA LYS A 243 21.13 19.04 -13.23
C LYS A 243 21.22 17.99 -12.13
N LEU A 244 21.80 16.83 -12.42
CA LEU A 244 22.10 15.78 -11.44
C LEU A 244 22.97 16.31 -10.30
N LYS A 245 24.06 17.06 -10.61
CA LYS A 245 24.95 17.67 -9.61
C LYS A 245 24.24 18.72 -8.75
N ILE A 246 23.36 19.51 -9.33
CA ILE A 246 22.62 20.57 -8.60
C ILE A 246 21.59 19.98 -7.66
N LEU A 247 20.81 19.01 -8.13
CA LEU A 247 19.68 18.47 -7.37
C LEU A 247 20.10 17.38 -6.36
N PHE A 248 21.16 16.63 -6.65
CA PHE A 248 21.59 15.47 -5.87
C PHE A 248 23.09 15.46 -5.57
N PRO A 249 23.66 16.55 -5.00
CA PRO A 249 25.12 16.78 -4.91
C PRO A 249 25.89 15.70 -4.14
N GLY A 250 25.22 14.90 -3.32
CA GLY A 250 25.85 13.84 -2.51
C GLY A 250 25.56 12.43 -3.01
N SER A 251 24.97 12.26 -4.19
CA SER A 251 24.61 10.94 -4.67
C SER A 251 25.78 10.22 -5.36
N ASP A 252 25.74 8.87 -5.34
CA ASP A 252 26.71 8.03 -6.06
C ASP A 252 26.69 8.30 -7.57
N GLU A 253 25.52 8.69 -8.09
CA GLU A 253 25.33 9.00 -9.50
C GLU A 253 26.13 10.24 -9.92
N VAL A 254 26.25 11.24 -9.04
CA VAL A 254 27.11 12.41 -9.29
C VAL A 254 28.58 12.00 -9.36
N VAL A 255 29.04 11.12 -8.47
CA VAL A 255 30.41 10.59 -8.49
C VAL A 255 30.70 9.86 -9.80
N LYS A 256 29.76 9.03 -10.26
CA LYS A 256 29.86 8.33 -11.55
C LYS A 256 29.90 9.31 -12.72
N TYR A 257 29.04 10.35 -12.71
CA TYR A 257 29.03 11.37 -13.74
C TYR A 257 30.34 12.15 -13.81
N GLU A 258 30.89 12.56 -12.67
CA GLU A 258 32.17 13.25 -12.62
C GLU A 258 33.36 12.39 -13.11
N GLY A 259 33.24 11.07 -12.93
CA GLY A 259 34.16 10.10 -13.50
C GLY A 259 34.16 10.03 -15.03
N LEU A 260 33.02 10.33 -15.68
CA LEU A 260 32.91 10.38 -17.15
C LEU A 260 33.58 11.62 -17.76
N LEU A 261 33.81 12.68 -16.98
CA LEU A 261 34.36 13.95 -17.46
C LEU A 261 35.90 14.00 -17.37
N LYS A 262 36.52 12.99 -16.75
CA LYS A 262 37.98 12.86 -16.59
C LYS A 262 38.59 12.06 -17.73
#